data_2e1134cc24174c8f8d6eb72743ad3606
#
_entry.id   2e1134cc24174c8f8d6eb72743ad3606
#
_cell.length_a   1.000
_cell.length_b   1.000
_cell.length_c   1.000
_cell.angle_alpha   90.00
_cell.angle_beta   90.00
_cell.angle_gamma   90.00
#
_symmetry.space_group_name_H-M   'P 1'
#
loop_
_entity.id
_entity.type
_entity.pdbx_description
1 polymer ?
#
loop_
_entity_poly.entity_id
_entity_poly.type
_entity_poly.pdbx_seq_one_letter_code
_entity_poly.pdbx_strand_id
1 'polypeptide(L)'
;MNGLIPTQNNDALAGVRNLFRHLMDAHVVEALYVPLETENSVITPALVTDPVYLERANPFAPAMPINGARAVAEITGKHAPAQIGVVLRSCELRALMDLIKLQQSSLEQLVLIGVDCPGTYEWAEYNRLQRDGGLSLDDYLAAGSRGENLASPALRVACQMCNQPVPEPADIRLHIFGADLSQGIPITVEDGIASILELEPVEVSGADGRQAVVDRVIAQRDQVRQREFAAMRQRLDAKDGFAEIFSTCIRCHNCKTACPICYCKTCLFCTASFDHEPEHYITTARRKGAMRMLSDTLLFHLTRLNHMSLSCVSCGMCTTACPAEIPVGMVFSVIGADVQAAFEYRPGRDLSEPLPLVTFQADEWEEVGEKRK
;
A
#
# COMPACT_ATOMS: atom_id res chain seq x y z
N MET A 1 -21.48 -0.39 -13.30
CA MET A 1 -21.85 0.66 -14.28
C MET A 1 -20.64 1.56 -14.53
N ASN A 2 -20.43 2.05 -15.77
CA ASN A 2 -19.42 3.07 -16.08
C ASN A 2 -20.09 4.45 -16.12
N GLY A 3 -19.40 5.44 -15.56
CA GLY A 3 -19.85 6.83 -15.50
C GLY A 3 -18.71 7.82 -15.72
N LEU A 4 -19.04 9.10 -15.74
CA LEU A 4 -18.08 10.20 -15.84
C LEU A 4 -18.39 11.25 -14.77
N ILE A 5 -17.42 11.58 -13.94
CA ILE A 5 -17.53 12.72 -13.03
C ILE A 5 -17.10 13.96 -13.81
N PRO A 6 -18.00 14.92 -14.08
CA PRO A 6 -17.64 16.11 -14.82
C PRO A 6 -16.64 16.96 -14.02
N THR A 7 -15.60 17.44 -14.69
CA THR A 7 -14.70 18.44 -14.10
C THR A 7 -15.31 19.82 -14.20
N GLN A 8 -15.22 20.59 -13.13
CA GLN A 8 -15.62 22.01 -13.16
C GLN A 8 -14.36 22.86 -13.39
N ASN A 9 -14.34 23.65 -14.46
CA ASN A 9 -13.20 24.51 -14.80
C ASN A 9 -11.85 23.78 -14.92
N ASN A 10 -11.85 22.54 -15.43
CA ASN A 10 -10.69 21.62 -15.47
C ASN A 10 -10.15 21.21 -14.09
N ASP A 11 -10.89 21.42 -13.01
CA ASP A 11 -10.52 20.98 -11.67
C ASP A 11 -11.03 19.56 -11.39
N ALA A 12 -10.14 18.60 -11.49
CA ALA A 12 -10.41 17.19 -11.20
C ALA A 12 -10.79 16.96 -9.72
N LEU A 13 -10.19 17.71 -8.80
CA LEU A 13 -10.49 17.59 -7.36
C LEU A 13 -11.90 18.07 -7.05
N ALA A 14 -12.35 19.17 -7.64
CA ALA A 14 -13.71 19.68 -7.43
C ALA A 14 -14.76 18.63 -7.80
N GLY A 15 -14.59 17.93 -8.93
CA GLY A 15 -15.49 16.86 -9.34
C GLY A 15 -15.54 15.71 -8.32
N VAL A 16 -14.39 15.24 -7.85
CA VAL A 16 -14.32 14.14 -6.86
C VAL A 16 -14.84 14.57 -5.49
N ARG A 17 -14.57 15.79 -5.06
CA ARG A 17 -15.13 16.36 -3.82
C ARG A 17 -16.65 16.41 -3.86
N ASN A 18 -17.24 16.74 -5.02
CA ASN A 18 -18.68 16.69 -5.21
C ASN A 18 -19.24 15.26 -5.16
N LEU A 19 -18.55 14.28 -5.76
CA LEU A 19 -18.93 12.87 -5.61
C LEU A 19 -18.94 12.46 -4.14
N PHE A 20 -17.91 12.82 -3.39
CA PHE A 20 -17.81 12.48 -1.97
C PHE A 20 -18.94 13.11 -1.13
N ARG A 21 -19.31 14.37 -1.41
CA ARG A 21 -20.48 15.00 -0.77
C ARG A 21 -21.76 14.26 -1.14
N HIS A 22 -21.93 13.93 -2.43
CA HIS A 22 -23.13 13.22 -2.88
C HIS A 22 -23.27 11.84 -2.23
N LEU A 23 -22.16 11.10 -2.02
CA LEU A 23 -22.17 9.84 -1.27
C LEU A 23 -22.68 10.02 0.17
N MET A 24 -22.32 11.11 0.84
CA MET A 24 -22.77 11.42 2.20
C MET A 24 -24.23 11.93 2.20
N ASP A 25 -24.60 12.82 1.29
CA ASP A 25 -25.94 13.40 1.20
C ASP A 25 -26.99 12.33 0.82
N ALA A 26 -26.63 11.38 -0.03
CA ALA A 26 -27.47 10.24 -0.41
C ALA A 26 -27.44 9.10 0.64
N HIS A 27 -26.76 9.29 1.77
CA HIS A 27 -26.62 8.30 2.83
C HIS A 27 -26.03 6.95 2.38
N VAL A 28 -25.25 6.93 1.30
CA VAL A 28 -24.46 5.76 0.91
C VAL A 28 -23.38 5.50 1.96
N VAL A 29 -22.83 6.57 2.51
CA VAL A 29 -21.88 6.53 3.63
C VAL A 29 -22.19 7.62 4.66
N GLU A 30 -21.92 7.33 5.94
CA GLU A 30 -22.04 8.30 7.04
C GLU A 30 -20.73 9.00 7.34
N ALA A 31 -19.63 8.38 6.95
CA ALA A 31 -18.28 8.92 7.12
C ALA A 31 -17.38 8.53 5.93
N LEU A 32 -16.35 9.33 5.67
CA LEU A 32 -15.35 9.07 4.64
C LEU A 32 -13.94 9.06 5.24
N TYR A 33 -13.21 7.95 5.08
CA TYR A 33 -11.78 7.92 5.27
C TYR A 33 -11.09 8.36 3.98
N VAL A 34 -10.45 9.53 4.01
CA VAL A 34 -9.88 10.16 2.81
C VAL A 34 -8.64 10.98 3.14
N PRO A 35 -7.64 11.07 2.25
CA PRO A 35 -6.55 12.02 2.40
C PRO A 35 -7.06 13.47 2.33
N LEU A 36 -6.78 14.27 3.37
CA LEU A 36 -7.05 15.69 3.40
C LEU A 36 -5.76 16.50 3.28
N GLU A 37 -5.85 17.60 2.60
CA GLU A 37 -4.80 18.60 2.54
C GLU A 37 -4.97 19.60 3.69
N THR A 38 -3.92 19.80 4.48
CA THR A 38 -3.88 20.83 5.54
C THR A 38 -3.63 22.21 4.95
N GLU A 39 -3.77 23.26 5.77
CA GLU A 39 -3.47 24.65 5.36
C GLU A 39 -2.03 24.86 4.87
N ASN A 40 -1.11 23.99 5.29
CA ASN A 40 0.29 24.02 4.85
C ASN A 40 0.57 23.02 3.71
N SER A 41 -0.44 22.60 2.96
CA SER A 41 -0.36 21.63 1.85
C SER A 41 0.23 20.26 2.24
N VAL A 42 0.15 19.90 3.51
CA VAL A 42 0.55 18.58 4.01
C VAL A 42 -0.64 17.63 3.89
N ILE A 43 -0.42 16.47 3.33
CA ILE A 43 -1.46 15.43 3.22
C ILE A 43 -1.53 14.61 4.51
N THR A 44 -2.72 14.47 5.05
CA THR A 44 -3.00 13.62 6.21
C THR A 44 -4.26 12.79 5.97
N PRO A 45 -4.27 11.49 6.26
CA PRO A 45 -5.50 10.72 6.22
C PRO A 45 -6.41 11.16 7.37
N ALA A 46 -7.71 11.26 7.09
CA ALA A 46 -8.72 11.67 8.05
C ALA A 46 -10.01 10.87 7.87
N LEU A 47 -10.74 10.68 8.96
CA LEU A 47 -12.12 10.21 8.95
C LEU A 47 -13.04 11.45 9.04
N VAL A 48 -13.81 11.68 7.99
CA VAL A 48 -14.65 12.86 7.81
C VAL A 48 -16.10 12.47 8.00
N THR A 49 -16.81 13.16 8.90
CA THR A 49 -18.25 13.04 9.12
C THR A 49 -19.01 14.32 8.79
N ASP A 50 -18.31 15.47 8.71
CA ASP A 50 -18.88 16.75 8.29
C ASP A 50 -18.40 17.08 6.87
N PRO A 51 -19.33 17.16 5.88
CA PRO A 51 -18.99 17.39 4.48
C PRO A 51 -18.18 18.68 4.21
N VAL A 52 -18.17 19.64 5.13
CA VAL A 52 -17.40 20.88 4.98
C VAL A 52 -15.89 20.59 4.85
N TYR A 53 -15.39 19.54 5.51
CA TYR A 53 -13.98 19.17 5.42
C TYR A 53 -13.61 18.53 4.09
N LEU A 54 -14.57 18.08 3.29
CA LEU A 54 -14.32 17.50 1.97
C LEU A 54 -13.77 18.51 0.96
N GLU A 55 -13.90 19.81 1.22
CA GLU A 55 -13.24 20.86 0.46
C GLU A 55 -11.69 20.69 0.43
N ARG A 56 -11.15 19.99 1.41
CA ARG A 56 -9.72 19.70 1.52
C ARG A 56 -9.36 18.29 1.07
N ALA A 57 -10.33 17.49 0.60
CA ALA A 57 -10.07 16.14 0.16
C ALA A 57 -9.15 16.14 -1.09
N ASN A 58 -8.07 15.35 -1.03
CA ASN A 58 -7.14 15.19 -2.15
C ASN A 58 -6.71 13.73 -2.28
N PRO A 59 -7.57 12.88 -2.89
CA PRO A 59 -7.28 11.47 -3.10
C PRO A 59 -6.16 11.23 -4.11
N PHE A 60 -5.88 12.23 -4.95
CA PHE A 60 -4.87 12.16 -6.00
C PHE A 60 -3.48 12.63 -5.56
N ALA A 61 -3.35 13.21 -4.37
CA ALA A 61 -2.05 13.70 -3.91
C ALA A 61 -0.96 12.64 -4.05
N PRO A 62 0.19 12.94 -4.66
CA PRO A 62 1.26 11.96 -4.87
C PRO A 62 2.06 11.71 -3.58
N ALA A 63 1.36 11.54 -2.46
CA ALA A 63 1.90 11.31 -1.13
C ALA A 63 1.14 10.17 -0.43
N MET A 64 1.85 9.39 0.36
CA MET A 64 1.27 8.34 1.20
C MET A 64 2.00 8.34 2.55
N PRO A 65 1.55 9.13 3.53
CA PRO A 65 2.20 9.23 4.84
C PRO A 65 2.12 7.94 5.65
N ILE A 66 1.01 7.22 5.51
CA ILE A 66 0.79 5.87 6.06
C ILE A 66 0.09 5.01 5.01
N ASN A 67 0.12 3.69 5.18
CA ASN A 67 -0.75 2.80 4.42
C ASN A 67 -2.14 2.78 5.09
N GLY A 68 -3.17 3.24 4.36
CA GLY A 68 -4.52 3.44 4.88
C GLY A 68 -5.20 2.17 5.37
N ALA A 69 -4.82 0.99 4.87
CA ALA A 69 -5.39 -0.28 5.32
C ALA A 69 -5.29 -0.48 6.84
N ARG A 70 -4.19 -0.02 7.44
CA ARG A 70 -4.00 -0.11 8.90
C ARG A 70 -4.99 0.77 9.65
N ALA A 71 -5.17 2.00 9.22
CA ALA A 71 -6.12 2.91 9.85
C ALA A 71 -7.56 2.41 9.69
N VAL A 72 -7.91 1.88 8.50
CA VAL A 72 -9.23 1.27 8.26
C VAL A 72 -9.43 0.07 9.18
N ALA A 73 -8.42 -0.80 9.36
CA ALA A 73 -8.51 -1.93 10.27
C ALA A 73 -8.70 -1.50 11.75
N GLU A 74 -8.13 -0.37 12.16
CA GLU A 74 -8.34 0.20 13.49
C GLU A 74 -9.76 0.78 13.66
N ILE A 75 -10.31 1.42 12.62
CA ILE A 75 -11.65 1.99 12.63
C ILE A 75 -12.73 0.90 12.62
N THR A 76 -12.55 -0.14 11.81
CA THR A 76 -13.55 -1.20 11.66
C THR A 76 -13.46 -2.24 12.78
N GLY A 77 -12.24 -2.52 13.27
CA GLY A 77 -12.03 -3.58 14.25
C GLY A 77 -12.73 -4.87 13.83
N LYS A 78 -13.72 -5.31 14.63
CA LYS A 78 -14.60 -6.43 14.28
C LYS A 78 -15.84 -5.98 13.52
N HIS A 79 -16.35 -4.77 13.81
CA HIS A 79 -17.56 -4.19 13.20
C HIS A 79 -17.37 -2.68 13.10
N ALA A 80 -17.62 -2.11 11.93
CA ALA A 80 -17.70 -0.66 11.80
C ALA A 80 -18.99 -0.15 12.46
N PRO A 81 -18.95 0.98 13.18
CA PRO A 81 -20.13 1.53 13.88
C PRO A 81 -21.15 2.17 12.93
N ALA A 82 -20.76 2.44 11.68
CA ALA A 82 -21.52 3.15 10.66
C ALA A 82 -21.06 2.74 9.27
N GLN A 83 -21.78 3.12 8.23
CA GLN A 83 -21.36 2.93 6.84
C GLN A 83 -20.22 3.90 6.52
N ILE A 84 -19.04 3.38 6.19
CA ILE A 84 -17.83 4.17 5.99
C ILE A 84 -17.32 3.99 4.55
N GLY A 85 -17.19 5.08 3.80
CA GLY A 85 -16.45 5.10 2.55
C GLY A 85 -14.96 5.19 2.83
N VAL A 86 -14.15 4.34 2.18
CA VAL A 86 -12.70 4.34 2.35
C VAL A 86 -12.00 4.56 1.03
N VAL A 87 -11.30 5.68 0.91
CA VAL A 87 -10.60 6.07 -0.32
C VAL A 87 -9.17 5.57 -0.26
N LEU A 88 -8.87 4.56 -1.07
CA LEU A 88 -7.62 3.80 -0.99
C LEU A 88 -6.99 3.57 -2.38
N ARG A 89 -5.66 3.51 -2.41
CA ARG A 89 -4.89 3.06 -3.58
C ARG A 89 -4.80 1.55 -3.62
N SER A 90 -4.38 1.00 -4.75
CA SER A 90 -4.24 -0.45 -4.96
C SER A 90 -3.46 -1.17 -3.85
N CYS A 91 -2.29 -0.66 -3.45
CA CYS A 91 -1.50 -1.32 -2.40
C CYS A 91 -2.16 -1.23 -1.01
N GLU A 92 -3.00 -0.23 -0.77
CA GLU A 92 -3.77 -0.08 0.47
C GLU A 92 -4.97 -1.03 0.47
N LEU A 93 -5.72 -1.09 -0.64
CA LEU A 93 -6.81 -2.05 -0.82
C LEU A 93 -6.34 -3.49 -0.66
N ARG A 94 -5.24 -3.86 -1.33
CA ARG A 94 -4.70 -5.21 -1.24
C ARG A 94 -4.25 -5.57 0.19
N ALA A 95 -3.67 -4.61 0.91
CA ALA A 95 -3.32 -4.82 2.32
C ALA A 95 -4.57 -4.96 3.19
N LEU A 96 -5.63 -4.19 2.91
CA LEU A 96 -6.91 -4.30 3.62
C LEU A 96 -7.55 -5.67 3.41
N MET A 97 -7.57 -6.18 2.16
CA MET A 97 -8.09 -7.51 1.87
C MET A 97 -7.36 -8.60 2.66
N ASP A 98 -6.03 -8.55 2.74
CA ASP A 98 -5.27 -9.51 3.54
C ASP A 98 -5.52 -9.35 5.05
N LEU A 99 -5.70 -8.11 5.55
CA LEU A 99 -6.09 -7.88 6.95
C LEU A 99 -7.48 -8.46 7.27
N ILE A 100 -8.41 -8.42 6.32
CA ILE A 100 -9.72 -9.04 6.48
C ILE A 100 -9.59 -10.58 6.53
N LYS A 101 -8.83 -11.17 5.61
CA LYS A 101 -8.51 -12.61 5.64
C LYS A 101 -7.84 -13.03 6.95
N LEU A 102 -7.01 -12.17 7.53
CA LEU A 102 -6.36 -12.34 8.83
C LEU A 102 -7.26 -11.99 10.02
N GLN A 103 -8.54 -11.70 9.78
CA GLN A 103 -9.54 -11.35 10.81
C GLN A 103 -9.16 -10.12 11.65
N GLN A 104 -8.44 -9.18 11.04
CA GLN A 104 -8.05 -7.91 11.69
C GLN A 104 -8.95 -6.74 11.28
N SER A 105 -9.81 -6.93 10.29
CA SER A 105 -10.75 -5.95 9.76
C SER A 105 -12.00 -6.67 9.24
N SER A 106 -13.06 -5.92 8.94
CA SER A 106 -14.29 -6.42 8.33
C SER A 106 -14.64 -5.56 7.12
N LEU A 107 -15.28 -6.17 6.11
CA LEU A 107 -15.93 -5.43 5.00
C LEU A 107 -17.34 -4.92 5.37
N GLU A 108 -17.91 -5.44 6.45
CA GLU A 108 -19.22 -4.95 6.89
C GLU A 108 -19.17 -3.44 7.07
N GLN A 109 -20.18 -2.75 6.54
CA GLN A 109 -20.28 -1.31 6.60
C GLN A 109 -19.15 -0.54 5.87
N LEU A 110 -18.42 -1.16 4.95
CA LEU A 110 -17.43 -0.47 4.13
C LEU A 110 -17.93 -0.29 2.69
N VAL A 111 -17.68 0.89 2.14
CA VAL A 111 -17.72 1.18 0.70
C VAL A 111 -16.30 1.46 0.24
N LEU A 112 -15.76 0.60 -0.60
CA LEU A 112 -14.38 0.69 -1.09
C LEU A 112 -14.31 1.63 -2.29
N ILE A 113 -13.58 2.73 -2.13
CA ILE A 113 -13.34 3.72 -3.20
C ILE A 113 -11.88 3.62 -3.62
N GLY A 114 -11.66 2.99 -4.76
CA GLY A 114 -10.33 2.77 -5.30
C GLY A 114 -9.88 3.91 -6.22
N VAL A 115 -8.61 4.29 -6.13
CA VAL A 115 -8.01 5.33 -6.97
C VAL A 115 -6.86 4.75 -7.77
N ASP A 116 -6.85 4.95 -9.09
CA ASP A 116 -5.69 4.65 -9.94
C ASP A 116 -4.44 5.34 -9.37
N CYS A 117 -3.31 4.63 -9.36
CA CYS A 117 -2.12 5.12 -8.71
C CYS A 117 -0.93 5.31 -9.66
N PRO A 118 -0.68 6.53 -10.14
CA PRO A 118 0.53 6.83 -10.90
C PRO A 118 1.82 6.66 -10.08
N GLY A 119 1.71 6.63 -8.75
CA GLY A 119 2.82 6.47 -7.80
C GLY A 119 2.87 7.60 -6.78
N THR A 120 3.77 7.51 -5.80
CA THR A 120 3.94 8.56 -4.79
C THR A 120 5.41 8.89 -4.59
N TYR A 121 5.69 10.12 -4.17
CA TYR A 121 7.03 10.56 -3.79
C TYR A 121 7.39 10.10 -2.37
N GLU A 122 8.67 10.08 -2.04
CA GLU A 122 9.08 9.99 -0.64
C GLU A 122 8.57 11.19 0.14
N TRP A 123 8.19 10.97 1.40
CA TRP A 123 7.53 11.99 2.21
C TRP A 123 8.32 13.30 2.33
N ALA A 124 9.63 13.20 2.54
CA ALA A 124 10.50 14.37 2.63
C ALA A 124 10.56 15.14 1.31
N GLU A 125 10.62 14.42 0.18
CA GLU A 125 10.65 15.02 -1.15
C GLU A 125 9.31 15.68 -1.50
N TYR A 126 8.18 15.02 -1.21
CA TYR A 126 6.86 15.63 -1.40
C TYR A 126 6.73 16.95 -0.65
N ASN A 127 7.09 16.98 0.64
CA ASN A 127 7.03 18.19 1.45
C ASN A 127 7.99 19.28 0.96
N ARG A 128 9.15 18.90 0.42
CA ARG A 128 10.09 19.85 -0.19
C ARG A 128 9.47 20.49 -1.44
N LEU A 129 8.94 19.65 -2.34
CA LEU A 129 8.32 20.12 -3.59
C LEU A 129 7.13 21.04 -3.32
N GLN A 130 6.30 20.72 -2.32
CA GLN A 130 5.18 21.59 -1.94
C GLN A 130 5.64 22.94 -1.45
N ARG A 131 6.66 22.99 -0.59
CA ARG A 131 7.19 24.27 -0.07
C ARG A 131 7.85 25.13 -1.14
N ASP A 132 8.54 24.48 -2.07
CA ASP A 132 9.28 25.17 -3.14
C ASP A 132 8.36 25.55 -4.32
N GLY A 133 7.06 25.21 -4.28
CA GLY A 133 6.11 25.42 -5.38
C GLY A 133 6.43 24.60 -6.64
N GLY A 134 7.23 23.56 -6.50
CA GLY A 134 7.70 22.71 -7.61
C GLY A 134 6.80 21.52 -7.95
N LEU A 135 5.65 21.36 -7.29
CA LEU A 135 4.70 20.30 -7.57
C LEU A 135 3.37 20.86 -8.07
N SER A 136 3.04 20.57 -9.31
CA SER A 136 1.71 20.78 -9.88
C SER A 136 0.94 19.45 -9.85
N LEU A 137 -0.23 19.45 -9.21
CA LEU A 137 -1.10 18.28 -9.22
C LEU A 137 -1.61 17.98 -10.63
N ASP A 138 -1.93 19.01 -11.40
CA ASP A 138 -2.43 18.87 -12.77
C ASP A 138 -1.38 18.22 -13.68
N ASP A 139 -0.11 18.66 -13.57
CA ASP A 139 0.99 18.05 -14.34
C ASP A 139 1.22 16.58 -13.92
N TYR A 140 1.14 16.30 -12.62
CA TYR A 140 1.24 14.93 -12.12
C TYR A 140 0.11 14.04 -12.66
N LEU A 141 -1.13 14.53 -12.62
CA LEU A 141 -2.29 13.79 -13.13
C LEU A 141 -2.23 13.64 -14.65
N ALA A 142 -1.84 14.67 -15.38
CA ALA A 142 -1.68 14.63 -16.83
C ALA A 142 -0.58 13.64 -17.25
N ALA A 143 0.55 13.60 -16.58
CA ALA A 143 1.58 12.59 -16.81
C ALA A 143 1.09 11.17 -16.46
N GLY A 144 0.38 11.04 -15.33
CA GLY A 144 -0.24 9.79 -14.90
C GLY A 144 -1.25 9.25 -15.92
N SER A 145 -2.12 10.13 -16.45
CA SER A 145 -3.13 9.72 -17.46
C SER A 145 -2.48 9.18 -18.75
N ARG A 146 -1.35 9.75 -19.14
CA ARG A 146 -0.57 9.26 -20.28
C ARG A 146 0.31 8.05 -19.97
N GLY A 147 0.38 7.62 -18.70
CA GLY A 147 1.26 6.54 -18.25
C GLY A 147 2.74 6.87 -18.41
N GLU A 148 3.10 8.12 -18.23
CA GLU A 148 4.47 8.59 -18.29
C GLU A 148 5.20 8.34 -16.96
N ASN A 149 6.46 7.94 -17.04
CA ASN A 149 7.31 7.86 -15.86
C ASN A 149 7.72 9.28 -15.44
N LEU A 150 7.37 9.65 -14.23
CA LEU A 150 7.87 10.88 -13.60
C LEU A 150 9.34 10.67 -13.20
N ALA A 151 10.23 11.10 -14.08
CA ALA A 151 11.67 10.89 -13.90
C ALA A 151 12.30 11.87 -12.91
N SER A 152 11.73 13.08 -12.78
CA SER A 152 12.26 14.11 -11.88
C SER A 152 11.11 15.03 -11.42
N PRO A 153 10.84 15.07 -10.12
CA PRO A 153 11.42 14.24 -9.07
C PRO A 153 11.01 12.76 -9.20
N ALA A 154 11.90 11.87 -8.75
CA ALA A 154 11.63 10.44 -8.87
C ALA A 154 10.61 9.96 -7.83
N LEU A 155 9.68 9.12 -8.26
CA LEU A 155 8.77 8.41 -7.37
C LEU A 155 9.56 7.49 -6.43
N ARG A 156 8.94 7.10 -5.30
CA ARG A 156 9.51 6.05 -4.41
C ARG A 156 9.87 4.80 -5.20
N VAL A 157 10.97 4.17 -4.87
CA VAL A 157 11.42 2.92 -5.53
C VAL A 157 10.31 1.86 -5.53
N ALA A 158 9.58 1.71 -4.44
CA ALA A 158 8.43 0.80 -4.37
C ALA A 158 7.34 1.12 -5.41
N CYS A 159 7.10 2.40 -5.71
CA CYS A 159 6.14 2.83 -6.73
C CYS A 159 6.67 2.65 -8.15
N GLN A 160 7.97 2.86 -8.36
CA GLN A 160 8.63 2.61 -9.65
C GLN A 160 8.60 1.13 -10.05
N MET A 161 8.48 0.21 -9.08
CA MET A 161 8.41 -1.25 -9.28
C MET A 161 6.99 -1.81 -9.17
N CYS A 162 5.98 -0.97 -8.90
CA CYS A 162 4.63 -1.45 -8.64
C CYS A 162 3.92 -1.85 -9.92
N ASN A 163 3.74 -3.14 -10.14
CA ASN A 163 3.02 -3.69 -11.29
C ASN A 163 1.52 -3.90 -11.03
N GLN A 164 0.97 -3.28 -9.99
CA GLN A 164 -0.44 -3.33 -9.65
C GLN A 164 -0.96 -1.91 -9.36
N PRO A 165 -0.98 -1.03 -10.38
CA PRO A 165 -1.36 0.37 -10.20
C PRO A 165 -2.87 0.61 -10.16
N VAL A 166 -3.68 -0.39 -10.58
CA VAL A 166 -5.14 -0.32 -10.64
C VAL A 166 -5.74 -0.82 -9.33
N PRO A 167 -6.72 -0.10 -8.76
CA PRO A 167 -7.35 -0.46 -7.49
C PRO A 167 -8.41 -1.54 -7.68
N GLU A 168 -8.13 -2.75 -7.25
CA GLU A 168 -9.04 -3.89 -7.26
C GLU A 168 -8.82 -4.74 -6.00
N PRO A 169 -9.94 -5.26 -5.39
CA PRO A 169 -11.35 -4.96 -5.65
C PRO A 169 -11.79 -3.62 -5.06
N ALA A 170 -12.78 -2.93 -5.69
CA ALA A 170 -13.38 -1.73 -5.13
C ALA A 170 -14.81 -1.53 -5.71
N ASP A 171 -15.71 -0.95 -4.89
CA ASP A 171 -17.10 -0.69 -5.25
C ASP A 171 -17.22 0.54 -6.16
N ILE A 172 -16.36 1.53 -5.94
CA ILE A 172 -16.19 2.71 -6.78
C ILE A 172 -14.73 2.80 -7.19
N ARG A 173 -14.46 2.96 -8.48
CA ARG A 173 -13.09 3.10 -9.01
C ARG A 173 -12.96 4.40 -9.78
N LEU A 174 -12.01 5.24 -9.35
CA LEU A 174 -11.65 6.50 -10.01
C LEU A 174 -10.49 6.22 -10.97
N HIS A 175 -10.74 6.46 -12.27
CA HIS A 175 -9.80 6.16 -13.33
C HIS A 175 -8.97 7.37 -13.72
N ILE A 176 -7.63 7.24 -13.68
CA ILE A 176 -6.69 8.26 -14.15
C ILE A 176 -6.04 7.80 -15.45
N PHE A 177 -5.61 6.54 -15.52
CA PHE A 177 -4.89 6.01 -16.69
C PHE A 177 -5.77 6.05 -17.94
N GLY A 178 -5.26 6.67 -19.01
CA GLY A 178 -5.94 6.80 -20.29
C GLY A 178 -7.09 7.80 -20.29
N ALA A 179 -7.33 8.52 -19.20
CA ALA A 179 -8.41 9.49 -19.10
C ALA A 179 -8.03 10.85 -19.70
N ASP A 180 -8.98 11.48 -20.39
CA ASP A 180 -8.93 12.92 -20.68
C ASP A 180 -9.54 13.68 -19.51
N LEU A 181 -8.69 14.05 -18.56
CA LEU A 181 -9.12 14.69 -17.32
C LEU A 181 -9.70 16.10 -17.54
N SER A 182 -9.56 16.69 -18.71
CA SER A 182 -10.21 17.98 -19.06
C SER A 182 -11.71 17.81 -19.24
N GLN A 183 -12.18 16.63 -19.66
CA GLN A 183 -13.61 16.34 -19.85
C GLN A 183 -14.25 15.80 -18.56
N GLY A 184 -13.48 15.08 -17.73
CA GLY A 184 -13.99 14.46 -16.52
C GLY A 184 -13.11 13.31 -16.06
N ILE A 185 -13.49 12.75 -14.90
CA ILE A 185 -12.85 11.55 -14.36
C ILE A 185 -13.77 10.37 -14.66
N PRO A 186 -13.34 9.43 -15.52
CA PRO A 186 -14.09 8.19 -15.71
C PRO A 186 -14.14 7.39 -14.42
N ILE A 187 -15.30 6.83 -14.11
CA ILE A 187 -15.52 5.98 -12.93
C ILE A 187 -16.18 4.66 -13.32
N THR A 188 -15.92 3.65 -12.53
CA THR A 188 -16.73 2.43 -12.49
C THR A 188 -17.34 2.34 -11.10
N VAL A 189 -18.65 2.12 -11.05
CA VAL A 189 -19.43 2.07 -9.81
C VAL A 189 -20.24 0.78 -9.79
N GLU A 190 -20.35 0.14 -8.63
CA GLU A 190 -21.24 -1.00 -8.43
C GLU A 190 -22.70 -0.58 -8.69
N ASP A 191 -23.48 -1.45 -9.30
CA ASP A 191 -24.84 -1.11 -9.76
C ASP A 191 -25.78 -0.67 -8.64
N GLY A 192 -25.65 -1.23 -7.43
CA GLY A 192 -26.42 -0.83 -6.28
C GLY A 192 -26.17 0.63 -5.88
N ILE A 193 -24.91 1.03 -5.79
CA ILE A 193 -24.49 2.39 -5.46
C ILE A 193 -24.84 3.36 -6.60
N ALA A 194 -24.62 2.95 -7.83
CA ALA A 194 -24.93 3.75 -9.01
C ALA A 194 -26.42 4.12 -9.07
N SER A 195 -27.29 3.18 -8.70
CA SER A 195 -28.74 3.40 -8.66
C SER A 195 -29.14 4.41 -7.56
N ILE A 196 -28.50 4.38 -6.39
CA ILE A 196 -28.75 5.34 -5.30
C ILE A 196 -28.29 6.75 -5.69
N LEU A 197 -27.17 6.86 -6.38
CA LEU A 197 -26.60 8.13 -6.83
C LEU A 197 -27.27 8.66 -8.11
N GLU A 198 -28.25 7.95 -8.66
CA GLU A 198 -28.94 8.33 -9.92
C GLU A 198 -27.94 8.61 -11.05
N LEU A 199 -26.84 7.84 -11.12
CA LEU A 199 -25.81 8.02 -12.13
C LEU A 199 -26.31 7.51 -13.48
N GLU A 200 -26.10 8.31 -14.53
CA GLU A 200 -26.39 7.90 -15.88
C GLU A 200 -25.24 7.05 -16.46
N PRO A 201 -25.54 5.93 -17.15
CA PRO A 201 -24.51 5.17 -17.84
C PRO A 201 -23.85 6.02 -18.92
N VAL A 202 -22.53 6.11 -18.91
CA VAL A 202 -21.78 6.78 -19.96
C VAL A 202 -20.96 5.74 -20.72
N GLU A 203 -21.11 5.71 -22.05
CA GLU A 203 -20.15 5.00 -22.89
C GLU A 203 -18.80 5.72 -22.80
N VAL A 204 -17.90 5.20 -21.96
CA VAL A 204 -16.54 5.72 -21.86
C VAL A 204 -15.82 5.30 -23.14
N SER A 205 -15.79 6.22 -24.13
CA SER A 205 -14.98 6.04 -25.33
C SER A 205 -13.52 5.91 -24.90
N GLY A 206 -12.90 4.76 -25.15
CA GLY A 206 -11.47 4.58 -24.89
C GLY A 206 -11.11 3.50 -23.86
N ALA A 207 -12.00 2.56 -23.58
CA ALA A 207 -11.64 1.39 -22.74
C ALA A 207 -10.36 0.70 -23.26
N ASP A 208 -10.22 0.53 -24.57
CA ASP A 208 -9.00 0.00 -25.20
C ASP A 208 -7.79 0.92 -24.98
N GLY A 209 -7.99 2.23 -25.00
CA GLY A 209 -6.94 3.22 -24.72
C GLY A 209 -6.47 3.16 -23.27
N ARG A 210 -7.40 3.00 -22.32
CA ARG A 210 -7.06 2.82 -20.89
C ARG A 210 -6.21 1.58 -20.69
N GLN A 211 -6.64 0.42 -21.20
CA GLN A 211 -5.90 -0.83 -21.02
C GLN A 211 -4.49 -0.74 -21.60
N ALA A 212 -4.34 -0.15 -22.77
CA ALA A 212 -3.03 0.05 -23.40
C ALA A 212 -2.10 0.94 -22.53
N VAL A 213 -2.64 1.96 -21.85
CA VAL A 213 -1.86 2.79 -20.91
C VAL A 213 -1.47 1.99 -19.67
N VAL A 214 -2.39 1.24 -19.08
CA VAL A 214 -2.16 0.39 -17.90
C VAL A 214 -1.07 -0.65 -18.21
N ASP A 215 -1.19 -1.36 -19.34
CA ASP A 215 -0.22 -2.39 -19.75
C ASP A 215 1.17 -1.78 -19.96
N ARG A 216 1.25 -0.60 -20.56
CA ARG A 216 2.53 0.12 -20.71
C ARG A 216 3.15 0.50 -19.37
N VAL A 217 2.37 1.02 -18.43
CA VAL A 217 2.81 1.36 -17.08
C VAL A 217 3.33 0.12 -16.36
N ILE A 218 2.59 -0.99 -16.43
CA ILE A 218 2.98 -2.26 -15.82
C ILE A 218 4.30 -2.75 -16.44
N ALA A 219 4.40 -2.79 -17.77
CA ALA A 219 5.60 -3.25 -18.46
C ALA A 219 6.85 -2.41 -18.11
N GLN A 220 6.72 -1.09 -18.04
CA GLN A 220 7.81 -0.21 -17.63
C GLN A 220 8.25 -0.48 -16.19
N ARG A 221 7.30 -0.65 -15.28
CA ARG A 221 7.57 -0.90 -13.85
C ARG A 221 8.12 -2.30 -13.61
N ASP A 222 7.69 -3.29 -14.39
CA ASP A 222 8.25 -4.64 -14.32
C ASP A 222 9.72 -4.69 -14.76
N GLN A 223 10.14 -3.89 -15.75
CA GLN A 223 11.55 -3.75 -16.10
C GLN A 223 12.38 -3.21 -14.94
N VAL A 224 11.89 -2.16 -14.25
CA VAL A 224 12.54 -1.61 -13.06
C VAL A 224 12.58 -2.68 -11.95
N ARG A 225 11.44 -3.36 -11.71
CA ARG A 225 11.32 -4.42 -10.70
C ARG A 225 12.32 -5.54 -10.92
N GLN A 226 12.44 -6.04 -12.13
CA GLN A 226 13.40 -7.09 -12.47
C GLN A 226 14.84 -6.69 -12.17
N ARG A 227 15.24 -5.48 -12.57
CA ARG A 227 16.58 -4.94 -12.31
C ARG A 227 16.85 -4.79 -10.80
N GLU A 228 15.95 -4.15 -10.08
CA GLU A 228 16.10 -3.91 -8.64
C GLU A 228 16.09 -5.23 -7.84
N PHE A 229 15.23 -6.18 -8.23
CA PHE A 229 15.17 -7.50 -7.61
C PHE A 229 16.45 -8.29 -7.85
N ALA A 230 17.00 -8.28 -9.08
CA ALA A 230 18.27 -8.93 -9.39
C ALA A 230 19.42 -8.36 -8.54
N ALA A 231 19.50 -7.03 -8.43
CA ALA A 231 20.50 -6.37 -7.61
C ALA A 231 20.36 -6.73 -6.11
N MET A 232 19.13 -6.79 -5.61
CA MET A 232 18.90 -7.16 -4.20
C MET A 232 19.19 -8.65 -3.94
N ARG A 233 18.81 -9.56 -4.86
CA ARG A 233 19.18 -10.98 -4.75
C ARG A 233 20.69 -11.16 -4.70
N GLN A 234 21.43 -10.50 -5.57
CA GLN A 234 22.89 -10.55 -5.54
C GLN A 234 23.47 -10.11 -4.19
N ARG A 235 22.88 -9.09 -3.56
CA ARG A 235 23.28 -8.66 -2.21
C ARG A 235 22.92 -9.68 -1.13
N LEU A 236 21.75 -10.33 -1.24
CA LEU A 236 21.28 -11.34 -0.28
C LEU A 236 22.10 -12.63 -0.38
N ASP A 237 22.54 -13.02 -1.58
CA ASP A 237 23.34 -14.22 -1.86
C ASP A 237 24.81 -14.05 -1.46
N ALA A 238 25.27 -12.82 -1.22
CA ALA A 238 26.62 -12.57 -0.75
C ALA A 238 26.84 -13.16 0.65
N LYS A 239 28.10 -13.52 0.96
CA LYS A 239 28.46 -13.99 2.30
C LYS A 239 28.04 -12.94 3.34
N ASP A 240 27.25 -13.36 4.31
CA ASP A 240 26.68 -12.48 5.35
C ASP A 240 25.75 -11.38 4.82
N GLY A 241 25.27 -11.48 3.57
CA GLY A 241 24.52 -10.43 2.87
C GLY A 241 23.31 -9.91 3.63
N PHE A 242 22.48 -10.80 4.21
CA PHE A 242 21.37 -10.39 5.07
C PHE A 242 21.85 -9.61 6.31
N ALA A 243 22.92 -10.08 6.96
CA ALA A 243 23.49 -9.42 8.14
C ALA A 243 24.09 -8.05 7.79
N GLU A 244 24.71 -7.93 6.62
CA GLU A 244 25.28 -6.68 6.12
C GLU A 244 24.20 -5.65 5.81
N ILE A 245 23.12 -6.05 5.10
CA ILE A 245 22.00 -5.16 4.78
C ILE A 245 21.38 -4.53 6.06
N PHE A 246 21.27 -5.32 7.13
CA PHE A 246 20.71 -4.84 8.40
C PHE A 246 21.79 -4.38 9.41
N SER A 247 23.02 -4.14 8.95
CA SER A 247 24.12 -3.80 9.84
C SER A 247 23.93 -2.48 10.60
N THR A 248 23.29 -1.50 9.99
CA THR A 248 23.03 -0.17 10.55
C THR A 248 21.72 -0.08 11.32
N CYS A 249 21.01 -1.20 11.50
CA CYS A 249 19.71 -1.19 12.17
C CYS A 249 19.83 -0.83 13.65
N ILE A 250 19.16 0.24 14.06
CA ILE A 250 19.09 0.72 15.45
C ILE A 250 17.92 0.14 16.26
N ARG A 251 17.16 -0.81 15.69
CA ARG A 251 15.99 -1.44 16.33
C ARG A 251 14.92 -0.47 16.84
N CYS A 252 14.70 0.62 16.14
CA CYS A 252 13.64 1.58 16.46
C CYS A 252 12.21 1.04 16.25
N HIS A 253 12.05 -0.08 15.55
CA HIS A 253 10.79 -0.75 15.21
C HIS A 253 9.85 0.08 14.31
N ASN A 254 10.25 1.22 13.76
CA ASN A 254 9.42 2.04 12.87
C ASN A 254 8.93 1.24 11.65
N CYS A 255 9.78 0.39 11.08
CA CYS A 255 9.42 -0.48 9.96
C CYS A 255 8.30 -1.48 10.31
N LYS A 256 8.18 -1.90 11.58
CA LYS A 256 7.06 -2.70 12.10
C LYS A 256 5.79 -1.86 12.17
N THR A 257 5.90 -0.66 12.74
CA THR A 257 4.77 0.24 12.95
C THR A 257 4.18 0.75 11.62
N ALA A 258 5.02 1.00 10.63
CA ALA A 258 4.60 1.47 9.32
C ALA A 258 4.03 0.35 8.41
N CYS A 259 4.28 -0.93 8.72
CA CYS A 259 3.80 -2.03 7.90
C CYS A 259 2.31 -2.31 8.20
N PRO A 260 1.40 -2.25 7.22
CA PRO A 260 -0.02 -2.50 7.43
C PRO A 260 -0.29 -3.93 7.90
N ILE A 261 0.49 -4.90 7.41
CA ILE A 261 0.30 -6.33 7.72
C ILE A 261 0.91 -6.71 9.09
N CYS A 262 1.71 -5.87 9.72
CA CYS A 262 2.30 -6.16 11.03
C CYS A 262 1.31 -5.81 12.17
N TYR A 263 0.26 -6.61 12.33
CA TYR A 263 -0.91 -6.35 13.18
C TYR A 263 -0.79 -6.85 14.63
N CYS A 264 0.29 -7.54 15.03
CA CYS A 264 0.43 -8.06 16.39
C CYS A 264 0.25 -6.96 17.45
N LYS A 265 -0.78 -7.09 18.30
CA LYS A 265 -1.05 -6.17 19.42
C LYS A 265 0.11 -6.15 20.40
N THR A 266 0.62 -7.34 20.74
CA THR A 266 1.84 -7.51 21.55
C THR A 266 2.89 -8.20 20.70
N CYS A 267 3.95 -7.46 20.35
CA CYS A 267 5.07 -8.02 19.61
C CYS A 267 6.10 -8.59 20.57
N LEU A 268 6.54 -9.82 20.34
CA LEU A 268 7.57 -10.48 21.15
C LEU A 268 8.82 -9.59 21.35
N PHE A 269 9.25 -8.90 20.28
CA PHE A 269 10.41 -7.99 20.32
C PHE A 269 10.17 -6.67 21.05
N CYS A 270 8.95 -6.42 21.54
CA CYS A 270 8.60 -5.27 22.37
C CYS A 270 8.28 -5.71 23.82
N THR A 271 8.61 -6.94 24.18
CA THR A 271 8.46 -7.48 25.54
C THR A 271 9.82 -7.63 26.20
N ALA A 272 9.83 -7.84 27.51
CA ALA A 272 11.05 -8.10 28.28
C ALA A 272 11.78 -9.41 27.91
N SER A 273 11.25 -10.22 26.99
CA SER A 273 11.86 -11.48 26.56
C SER A 273 13.26 -11.32 25.96
N PHE A 274 13.60 -10.13 25.48
CA PHE A 274 14.91 -9.79 24.93
C PHE A 274 15.72 -8.85 25.84
N ASP A 275 15.24 -8.58 27.04
CA ASP A 275 15.98 -7.86 28.04
C ASP A 275 16.91 -8.84 28.74
N HIS A 276 18.18 -8.57 28.70
CA HIS A 276 19.21 -9.40 29.34
C HIS A 276 19.98 -8.58 30.34
N GLU A 277 20.35 -9.26 31.44
CA GLU A 277 21.27 -8.68 32.40
C GLU A 277 22.63 -8.38 31.74
N PRO A 278 23.35 -7.34 32.18
CA PRO A 278 24.64 -6.96 31.61
C PRO A 278 25.65 -8.11 31.52
N GLU A 279 25.64 -9.02 32.52
CA GLU A 279 26.46 -10.23 32.58
C GLU A 279 26.29 -11.14 31.36
N HIS A 280 25.08 -11.26 30.84
CA HIS A 280 24.77 -12.05 29.61
C HIS A 280 25.60 -11.58 28.44
N TYR A 281 25.64 -10.26 28.19
CA TYR A 281 26.36 -9.68 27.05
C TYR A 281 27.87 -9.95 27.16
N ILE A 282 28.44 -9.70 28.31
CA ILE A 282 29.86 -9.91 28.57
C ILE A 282 30.24 -11.38 28.43
N THR A 283 29.45 -12.28 29.04
CA THR A 283 29.69 -13.72 28.97
C THR A 283 29.59 -14.25 27.55
N THR A 284 28.60 -13.79 26.80
CA THR A 284 28.45 -14.16 25.39
C THR A 284 29.61 -13.63 24.54
N ALA A 285 30.04 -12.39 24.75
CA ALA A 285 31.17 -11.80 24.05
C ALA A 285 32.47 -12.54 24.33
N ARG A 286 32.73 -12.90 25.63
CA ARG A 286 33.90 -13.70 26.00
C ARG A 286 33.93 -15.06 25.34
N ARG A 287 32.77 -15.76 25.28
CA ARG A 287 32.66 -17.09 24.67
C ARG A 287 32.87 -17.07 23.17
N LYS A 288 32.37 -16.04 22.47
CA LYS A 288 32.40 -15.92 21.00
C LYS A 288 33.56 -15.09 20.45
N GLY A 289 34.34 -14.45 21.35
CA GLY A 289 35.36 -13.48 20.95
C GLY A 289 34.81 -12.08 20.68
N ALA A 290 33.62 -11.99 20.13
CA ALA A 290 32.87 -10.74 19.91
C ALA A 290 31.37 -11.02 19.91
N MET A 291 30.59 -10.02 20.30
CA MET A 291 29.14 -10.05 20.22
C MET A 291 28.66 -8.79 19.52
N ARG A 292 27.83 -8.96 18.48
CA ARG A 292 27.19 -7.85 17.83
C ARG A 292 26.16 -7.22 18.79
N MET A 293 26.25 -5.93 18.98
CA MET A 293 25.24 -5.16 19.70
C MET A 293 24.16 -4.72 18.72
N LEU A 294 23.13 -4.67 19.20
CA LEU A 294 21.79 -5.20 19.38
C LEU A 294 21.69 -6.65 18.88
N SER A 295 21.86 -7.59 19.76
CA SER A 295 22.10 -9.01 19.47
C SER A 295 20.99 -9.72 18.72
N ASP A 296 19.74 -9.28 18.87
CA ASP A 296 18.53 -9.86 18.31
C ASP A 296 18.06 -9.18 17.01
N THR A 297 18.84 -8.22 16.46
CA THR A 297 18.46 -7.48 15.23
C THR A 297 18.13 -8.41 14.07
N LEU A 298 18.95 -9.41 13.80
CA LEU A 298 18.72 -10.34 12.71
C LEU A 298 17.48 -11.20 12.95
N LEU A 299 17.32 -11.69 14.19
CA LEU A 299 16.14 -12.47 14.56
C LEU A 299 14.86 -11.66 14.39
N PHE A 300 14.85 -10.38 14.77
CA PHE A 300 13.73 -9.47 14.55
C PHE A 300 13.34 -9.37 13.07
N HIS A 301 14.30 -9.16 12.18
CA HIS A 301 14.01 -9.04 10.76
C HIS A 301 13.62 -10.37 10.12
N LEU A 302 14.26 -11.48 10.49
CA LEU A 302 13.92 -12.83 10.01
C LEU A 302 12.50 -13.24 10.44
N THR A 303 12.15 -13.01 11.71
CA THR A 303 10.80 -13.31 12.21
C THR A 303 9.74 -12.47 11.50
N ARG A 304 10.00 -11.17 11.31
CA ARG A 304 9.08 -10.34 10.53
C ARG A 304 8.96 -10.80 9.08
N LEU A 305 10.07 -11.18 8.46
CA LEU A 305 10.07 -11.68 7.10
C LEU A 305 9.19 -12.93 6.98
N ASN A 306 9.35 -13.88 7.91
CA ASN A 306 8.52 -15.08 7.96
C ASN A 306 7.02 -14.75 8.10
N HIS A 307 6.66 -13.78 8.94
CA HIS A 307 5.26 -13.41 9.14
C HIS A 307 4.66 -12.60 7.99
N MET A 308 5.47 -11.79 7.30
CA MET A 308 4.97 -10.78 6.36
C MET A 308 5.13 -11.15 4.89
N SER A 309 6.04 -12.07 4.52
CA SER A 309 6.42 -12.31 3.13
C SER A 309 5.25 -12.72 2.25
N LEU A 310 4.38 -13.60 2.75
CA LEU A 310 3.21 -14.06 2.01
C LEU A 310 2.22 -12.92 1.70
N SER A 311 1.91 -12.08 2.69
CA SER A 311 0.95 -10.98 2.57
C SER A 311 1.60 -9.64 2.24
N CYS A 312 2.88 -9.61 1.87
CA CYS A 312 3.57 -8.37 1.54
C CYS A 312 3.07 -7.79 0.21
N VAL A 313 2.39 -6.65 0.27
CA VAL A 313 1.89 -5.91 -0.91
C VAL A 313 2.94 -5.01 -1.58
N SER A 314 4.19 -5.07 -1.15
CA SER A 314 5.32 -4.28 -1.69
C SER A 314 5.11 -2.75 -1.63
N CYS A 315 4.35 -2.23 -0.68
CA CYS A 315 4.02 -0.79 -0.57
C CYS A 315 5.21 0.11 -0.19
N GLY A 316 6.33 -0.46 0.28
CA GLY A 316 7.56 0.27 0.61
C GLY A 316 7.53 1.10 1.90
N MET A 317 6.42 1.13 2.66
CA MET A 317 6.29 1.96 3.86
C MET A 317 7.34 1.66 4.94
N CYS A 318 7.78 0.40 5.04
CA CYS A 318 8.82 0.01 5.98
C CYS A 318 10.21 0.56 5.61
N THR A 319 10.49 0.83 4.32
CA THR A 319 11.69 1.55 3.89
C THR A 319 11.58 3.04 4.20
N THR A 320 10.47 3.67 3.79
CA THR A 320 10.21 5.10 4.05
C THR A 320 10.29 5.45 5.54
N ALA A 321 9.86 4.55 6.43
CA ALA A 321 9.89 4.74 7.88
C ALA A 321 11.26 4.44 8.52
N CYS A 322 12.25 3.96 7.77
CA CYS A 322 13.54 3.57 8.34
C CYS A 322 14.49 4.76 8.48
N PRO A 323 14.84 5.23 9.69
CA PRO A 323 15.73 6.37 9.86
C PRO A 323 17.20 6.05 9.51
N ALA A 324 17.55 4.76 9.37
CA ALA A 324 18.86 4.29 8.94
C ALA A 324 18.91 3.95 7.44
N GLU A 325 17.88 4.36 6.67
CA GLU A 325 17.77 4.19 5.22
C GLU A 325 17.97 2.75 4.73
N ILE A 326 17.69 1.77 5.59
CA ILE A 326 17.78 0.35 5.21
C ILE A 326 16.68 0.03 4.21
N PRO A 327 16.98 -0.64 3.08
CA PRO A 327 15.99 -0.98 2.07
C PRO A 327 15.09 -2.16 2.51
N VAL A 328 14.47 -2.04 3.70
CA VAL A 328 13.65 -3.09 4.32
C VAL A 328 12.57 -3.58 3.38
N GLY A 329 11.85 -2.66 2.74
CA GLY A 329 10.77 -2.99 1.81
C GLY A 329 11.25 -3.75 0.57
N MET A 330 12.48 -3.47 0.10
CA MET A 330 13.06 -4.19 -1.02
C MET A 330 13.37 -5.64 -0.66
N VAL A 331 14.00 -5.88 0.50
CA VAL A 331 14.26 -7.24 0.99
C VAL A 331 12.95 -8.03 1.12
N PHE A 332 11.93 -7.42 1.72
CA PHE A 332 10.62 -8.05 1.90
C PHE A 332 9.89 -8.28 0.58
N SER A 333 10.02 -7.37 -0.38
CA SER A 333 9.40 -7.52 -1.69
C SER A 333 10.02 -8.63 -2.53
N VAL A 334 11.35 -8.77 -2.48
CA VAL A 334 12.07 -9.83 -3.22
C VAL A 334 11.70 -11.20 -2.66
N ILE A 335 11.88 -11.40 -1.36
CA ILE A 335 11.60 -12.69 -0.72
C ILE A 335 10.09 -12.98 -0.74
N GLY A 336 9.27 -11.95 -0.52
CA GLY A 336 7.82 -12.06 -0.62
C GLY A 336 7.36 -12.53 -1.99
N ALA A 337 7.95 -12.01 -3.07
CA ALA A 337 7.61 -12.45 -4.42
C ALA A 337 7.93 -13.93 -4.67
N ASP A 338 9.05 -14.42 -4.13
CA ASP A 338 9.44 -15.83 -4.27
C ASP A 338 8.48 -16.75 -3.47
N VAL A 339 8.12 -16.35 -2.24
CA VAL A 339 7.14 -17.07 -1.41
C VAL A 339 5.76 -17.06 -2.05
N GLN A 340 5.29 -15.91 -2.51
CA GLN A 340 3.99 -15.74 -3.16
C GLN A 340 3.90 -16.57 -4.46
N ALA A 341 4.98 -16.65 -5.22
CA ALA A 341 5.05 -17.48 -6.42
C ALA A 341 5.01 -18.98 -6.08
N ALA A 342 5.68 -19.41 -5.01
CA ALA A 342 5.68 -20.81 -4.58
C ALA A 342 4.29 -21.31 -4.13
N PHE A 343 3.46 -20.41 -3.63
CA PHE A 343 2.09 -20.71 -3.22
C PHE A 343 1.03 -20.26 -4.25
N GLU A 344 1.43 -19.77 -5.41
CA GLU A 344 0.56 -19.18 -6.43
C GLU A 344 -0.39 -18.10 -5.86
N TYR A 345 0.00 -17.51 -4.73
CA TYR A 345 -0.77 -16.53 -3.98
C TYR A 345 -0.40 -15.11 -4.39
N ARG A 346 -1.42 -14.26 -4.51
CA ARG A 346 -1.25 -12.82 -4.75
C ARG A 346 -1.99 -12.02 -3.67
N PRO A 347 -1.28 -11.29 -2.79
CA PRO A 347 -1.91 -10.58 -1.69
C PRO A 347 -3.02 -9.64 -2.15
N GLY A 348 -4.19 -9.78 -1.56
CA GLY A 348 -5.35 -8.94 -1.80
C GLY A 348 -6.04 -9.12 -3.15
N ARG A 349 -5.76 -10.20 -3.89
CA ARG A 349 -6.39 -10.46 -5.19
C ARG A 349 -7.88 -10.78 -5.08
N ASP A 350 -8.23 -11.65 -4.15
CA ASP A 350 -9.59 -12.14 -3.97
C ASP A 350 -9.80 -12.53 -2.49
N LEU A 351 -10.92 -12.11 -1.91
CA LEU A 351 -11.28 -12.44 -0.53
C LEU A 351 -11.64 -13.91 -0.33
N SER A 352 -12.19 -14.55 -1.36
CA SER A 352 -12.55 -15.98 -1.33
C SER A 352 -11.32 -16.88 -1.41
N GLU A 353 -10.19 -16.37 -1.89
CA GLU A 353 -8.93 -17.11 -1.95
C GLU A 353 -8.38 -17.30 -0.53
N PRO A 354 -8.19 -18.54 -0.06
CA PRO A 354 -7.66 -18.76 1.29
C PRO A 354 -6.20 -18.30 1.39
N LEU A 355 -5.83 -17.87 2.60
CA LEU A 355 -4.42 -17.59 2.87
C LEU A 355 -3.64 -18.91 2.92
N PRO A 356 -2.60 -19.10 2.12
CA PRO A 356 -1.67 -20.21 2.27
C PRO A 356 -1.07 -20.21 3.68
N LEU A 357 -0.64 -21.36 4.19
CA LEU A 357 -0.10 -21.57 5.55
C LEU A 357 -1.15 -21.46 6.67
N VAL A 358 -2.37 -21.04 6.39
CA VAL A 358 -3.50 -21.04 7.35
C VAL A 358 -4.49 -22.16 7.03
N THR A 359 -4.55 -22.57 5.78
CA THR A 359 -5.32 -23.72 5.31
C THR A 359 -4.38 -24.86 4.93
N PHE A 360 -4.60 -26.06 5.52
CA PHE A 360 -3.79 -27.23 5.24
C PHE A 360 -4.42 -28.05 4.11
N GLN A 361 -3.61 -28.47 3.13
CA GLN A 361 -3.99 -29.43 2.11
C GLN A 361 -3.52 -30.83 2.53
N ALA A 362 -4.27 -31.87 2.16
CA ALA A 362 -3.99 -33.23 2.61
C ALA A 362 -2.63 -33.77 2.11
N ASP A 363 -2.16 -33.26 0.97
CA ASP A 363 -0.93 -33.64 0.26
C ASP A 363 0.25 -32.67 0.45
N GLU A 364 0.09 -31.62 1.24
CA GLU A 364 1.07 -30.53 1.41
C GLU A 364 2.47 -31.00 1.84
N TRP A 365 2.56 -32.17 2.49
CA TRP A 365 3.80 -32.72 3.03
C TRP A 365 4.34 -33.93 2.25
N GLU A 366 3.68 -34.39 1.21
CA GLU A 366 4.12 -35.57 0.45
C GLU A 366 5.50 -35.37 -0.18
N GLU A 367 5.75 -34.23 -0.78
CA GLU A 367 7.06 -33.90 -1.37
C GLU A 367 8.19 -33.75 -0.35
N VAL A 368 7.88 -33.37 0.89
CA VAL A 368 8.89 -33.17 1.94
C VAL A 368 9.39 -34.49 2.49
N GLY A 369 8.55 -35.53 2.47
CA GLY A 369 8.89 -36.88 2.93
C GLY A 369 9.85 -37.64 2.00
N GLU A 370 9.81 -37.40 0.69
CA GLU A 370 10.62 -38.13 -0.30
C GLU A 370 12.09 -37.66 -0.38
N LYS A 371 12.40 -36.45 0.05
CA LYS A 371 13.80 -35.90 0.01
C LYS A 371 14.69 -36.38 1.15
N ARG A 372 14.25 -37.28 2.00
CA ARG A 372 15.02 -37.85 3.13
C ARG A 372 15.45 -39.29 2.93
N LYS A 373 15.62 -39.75 1.69
CA LYS A 373 16.26 -41.05 1.39
C LYS A 373 17.66 -40.86 0.84
#